data_c1457657158240c21878f21fa3310d4b
#
_entry.id   c1457657158240c21878f21fa3310d4b
#
_cell.length_a   1.000
_cell.length_b   1.000
_cell.length_c   1.000
_cell.angle_alpha   90.00
_cell.angle_beta   90.00
_cell.angle_gamma   90.00
#
_symmetry.space_group_name_H-M   'P 1'
#
loop_
_entity.id
_entity.type
_entity.pdbx_description
1 polymer ?
#
loop_
_entity_poly.entity_id
_entity_poly.type
_entity_poly.pdbx_seq_one_letter_code
_entity_poly.pdbx_strand_id
1 'polypeptide(L)'
;MSKKVRIGIDVGGTFTDAVVIDSSTYEVIAKKKIPTTHEEGVAAGVVALISQLMEELGIAPEDVVFIAHGTTQATNALLEGDVANVGIIGMGTGMDSRGARNETNVGDIELAPGKFLKTSHTFIDSKSVNDSTIQAAIDEVRGAGAEVIVASEAYSVDNPENELRVQENAENQGRYCTGGHEISQLYGLKMRTRTAVVNASLIPKMMETANMTERAVVDTKIQSGLMIMRCDGGVMSINEVRKRPILTMLSGLAAGVAGALMYEKISDGIFFEAGGTSVDISVIKNGKVMIKYAQVGGHKTYLQSLDVRTLGVAGGSMVRVNGGKIADIGPRSAHIAGKEYECFQRDGELDGSEVLFVSPRKDDPKEYVLVKNPAGREYSLTLAGAANLLGYIPEGDYARGSAQTTKAAWDALGTYLGCTGEEAARQTMDLAMDKLAAVVEELIDEYELDTRFVTLVGGGGSGAVIVHSLAERMNVKWKIAKNAPYISTIGVALAMVREQMERTIANPTDDDIKKMLPR
;
A
#
# COMPACT_ATOMS: atom_id res chain seq x y z
N MET A 1 10.82 34.73 12.88
CA MET A 1 11.47 33.38 12.75
C MET A 1 10.88 32.72 11.53
N SER A 2 11.69 32.22 10.63
CA SER A 2 11.22 31.44 9.48
C SER A 2 10.47 30.19 9.98
N LYS A 3 9.39 29.85 9.30
CA LYS A 3 8.49 28.79 9.69
C LYS A 3 9.07 27.46 9.22
N LYS A 4 9.55 26.61 10.13
CA LYS A 4 10.07 25.29 9.78
C LYS A 4 8.93 24.35 9.38
N VAL A 5 9.12 23.64 8.27
CA VAL A 5 8.07 22.79 7.68
C VAL A 5 8.54 21.37 7.42
N ARG A 6 7.55 20.47 7.37
CA ARG A 6 7.68 19.08 6.92
C ARG A 6 6.89 18.92 5.62
N ILE A 7 7.44 18.22 4.65
CA ILE A 7 6.77 17.93 3.37
C ILE A 7 6.55 16.43 3.25
N GLY A 8 5.33 16.04 2.99
CA GLY A 8 4.95 14.68 2.61
C GLY A 8 4.50 14.64 1.17
N ILE A 9 4.90 13.60 0.45
CA ILE A 9 4.54 13.38 -0.95
C ILE A 9 4.05 11.94 -1.05
N ASP A 10 2.91 11.74 -1.69
CA ASP A 10 2.39 10.41 -1.99
C ASP A 10 2.17 10.28 -3.49
N VAL A 11 2.86 9.33 -4.10
CA VAL A 11 2.76 9.07 -5.54
C VAL A 11 1.92 7.83 -5.77
N GLY A 12 0.68 8.07 -6.15
CA GLY A 12 -0.24 7.03 -6.61
C GLY A 12 -0.16 6.82 -8.12
N GLY A 13 -0.85 5.79 -8.60
CA GLY A 13 -0.93 5.49 -10.03
C GLY A 13 -1.65 6.55 -10.86
N THR A 14 -2.56 7.33 -10.27
CA THR A 14 -3.39 8.34 -10.97
C THR A 14 -3.05 9.77 -10.57
N PHE A 15 -2.80 10.00 -9.29
CA PHE A 15 -2.50 11.32 -8.74
C PHE A 15 -1.25 11.26 -7.87
N THR A 16 -0.54 12.40 -7.86
CA THR A 16 0.53 12.71 -6.92
C THR A 16 0.04 13.79 -5.98
N ASP A 17 0.07 13.51 -4.70
CA ASP A 17 -0.36 14.39 -3.63
C ASP A 17 0.84 14.93 -2.86
N ALA A 18 0.78 16.18 -2.45
CA ALA A 18 1.74 16.77 -1.52
C ALA A 18 1.04 17.57 -0.43
N VAL A 19 1.60 17.50 0.77
CA VAL A 19 1.19 18.34 1.91
C VAL A 19 2.40 19.03 2.52
N VAL A 20 2.17 20.23 3.00
CA VAL A 20 3.13 21.00 3.81
C VAL A 20 2.54 21.15 5.21
N ILE A 21 3.30 20.75 6.21
CA ILE A 21 2.90 20.74 7.64
C ILE A 21 3.85 21.62 8.44
N ASP A 22 3.32 22.44 9.33
CA ASP A 22 4.11 23.18 10.32
C ASP A 22 4.83 22.19 11.27
N SER A 23 6.15 22.29 11.35
CA SER A 23 6.95 21.35 12.13
C SER A 23 6.74 21.46 13.65
N SER A 24 6.18 22.57 14.14
CA SER A 24 5.96 22.82 15.58
C SER A 24 4.54 22.51 16.03
N THR A 25 3.53 22.82 15.19
CA THR A 25 2.11 22.61 15.54
C THR A 25 1.52 21.36 14.93
N TYR A 26 2.19 20.79 13.90
CA TYR A 26 1.68 19.69 13.06
C TYR A 26 0.37 20.02 12.32
N GLU A 27 0.09 21.30 12.12
CA GLU A 27 -1.04 21.76 11.32
C GLU A 27 -0.71 21.71 9.83
N VAL A 28 -1.69 21.31 9.01
CA VAL A 28 -1.56 21.34 7.56
C VAL A 28 -1.63 22.79 7.08
N ILE A 29 -0.52 23.27 6.49
CA ILE A 29 -0.40 24.62 5.92
C ILE A 29 -0.93 24.68 4.51
N ALA A 30 -0.57 23.68 3.70
CA ALA A 30 -1.01 23.56 2.32
C ALA A 30 -1.11 22.11 1.89
N LYS A 31 -1.94 21.89 0.88
CA LYS A 31 -2.14 20.60 0.23
C LYS A 31 -2.37 20.81 -1.26
N LYS A 32 -1.80 19.93 -2.07
CA LYS A 32 -1.91 20.02 -3.52
C LYS A 32 -1.97 18.61 -4.12
N LYS A 33 -2.75 18.48 -5.18
CA LYS A 33 -2.93 17.24 -5.94
C LYS A 33 -2.73 17.55 -7.42
N ILE A 34 -1.92 16.74 -8.10
CA ILE A 34 -1.73 16.82 -9.55
C ILE A 34 -1.88 15.41 -10.16
N PRO A 35 -2.23 15.26 -11.44
CA PRO A 35 -2.14 13.99 -12.14
C PRO A 35 -0.70 13.45 -12.09
N THR A 36 -0.54 12.14 -11.93
CA THR A 36 0.81 11.54 -11.93
C THR A 36 1.39 11.58 -13.35
N THR A 37 2.61 12.13 -13.48
CA THR A 37 3.31 12.27 -14.75
C THR A 37 4.04 10.96 -15.10
N HIS A 38 3.42 10.11 -15.94
CA HIS A 38 4.05 8.87 -16.40
C HIS A 38 4.99 9.07 -17.59
N GLU A 39 4.62 9.95 -18.53
CA GLU A 39 5.37 10.19 -19.77
C GLU A 39 6.66 10.96 -19.53
N GLU A 40 6.67 11.96 -18.66
CA GLU A 40 7.83 12.79 -18.31
C GLU A 40 8.66 12.21 -17.15
N GLY A 41 8.17 11.12 -16.55
CA GLY A 41 8.71 10.50 -15.34
C GLY A 41 8.12 11.09 -14.05
N VAL A 42 7.84 10.21 -13.11
CA VAL A 42 7.25 10.56 -11.79
C VAL A 42 8.07 11.62 -11.05
N ALA A 43 9.40 11.57 -11.17
CA ALA A 43 10.30 12.50 -10.49
C ALA A 43 10.11 13.96 -10.96
N ALA A 44 9.86 14.20 -12.25
CA ALA A 44 9.62 15.54 -12.78
C ALA A 44 8.36 16.18 -12.17
N GLY A 45 7.27 15.41 -12.05
CA GLY A 45 6.04 15.85 -11.38
C GLY A 45 6.25 16.18 -9.90
N VAL A 46 7.04 15.36 -9.20
CA VAL A 46 7.38 15.59 -7.79
C VAL A 46 8.15 16.91 -7.62
N VAL A 47 9.19 17.16 -8.45
CA VAL A 47 9.95 18.42 -8.41
C VAL A 47 9.04 19.61 -8.66
N ALA A 48 8.25 19.56 -9.73
CA ALA A 48 7.34 20.65 -10.08
C ALA A 48 6.37 20.96 -8.93
N LEU A 49 5.81 19.92 -8.31
CA LEU A 49 4.86 20.05 -7.21
C LEU A 49 5.50 20.67 -5.97
N ILE A 50 6.70 20.21 -5.58
CA ILE A 50 7.44 20.76 -4.43
C ILE A 50 7.82 22.22 -4.70
N SER A 51 8.43 22.50 -5.85
CA SER A 51 8.89 23.85 -6.20
C SER A 51 7.73 24.84 -6.21
N GLN A 52 6.59 24.44 -6.77
CA GLN A 52 5.39 25.26 -6.82
C GLN A 52 4.82 25.53 -5.42
N LEU A 53 4.76 24.52 -4.54
CA LEU A 53 4.32 24.71 -3.16
C LEU A 53 5.25 25.63 -2.36
N MET A 54 6.57 25.46 -2.53
CA MET A 54 7.55 26.33 -1.86
C MET A 54 7.45 27.79 -2.33
N GLU A 55 7.28 28.02 -3.63
CA GLU A 55 7.09 29.36 -4.18
C GLU A 55 5.79 30.01 -3.71
N GLU A 56 4.67 29.31 -3.80
CA GLU A 56 3.34 29.78 -3.37
C GLU A 56 3.31 30.18 -1.88
N LEU A 57 4.07 29.47 -1.05
CA LEU A 57 4.09 29.68 0.40
C LEU A 57 5.27 30.53 0.88
N GLY A 58 6.18 30.91 -0.01
CA GLY A 58 7.40 31.62 0.35
C GLY A 58 8.32 30.85 1.29
N ILE A 59 8.40 29.52 1.12
CA ILE A 59 9.24 28.63 1.94
C ILE A 59 10.64 28.55 1.32
N ALA A 60 11.65 28.89 2.12
CA ALA A 60 13.04 28.72 1.71
C ALA A 60 13.47 27.24 1.86
N PRO A 61 14.38 26.73 1.00
CA PRO A 61 14.86 25.35 1.07
C PRO A 61 15.40 24.93 2.44
N GLU A 62 16.05 25.85 3.16
CA GLU A 62 16.59 25.66 4.51
C GLU A 62 15.52 25.59 5.61
N ASP A 63 14.27 25.93 5.28
CA ASP A 63 13.14 25.84 6.20
C ASP A 63 12.44 24.46 6.14
N VAL A 64 12.74 23.67 5.12
CA VAL A 64 12.28 22.29 5.02
C VAL A 64 13.15 21.41 5.89
N VAL A 65 12.66 21.03 7.07
CA VAL A 65 13.38 20.19 8.04
C VAL A 65 13.17 18.71 7.85
N PHE A 66 12.18 18.33 7.05
CA PHE A 66 11.86 16.94 6.76
C PHE A 66 11.13 16.85 5.42
N ILE A 67 11.55 15.91 4.59
CA ILE A 67 10.84 15.54 3.36
C ILE A 67 10.77 14.03 3.23
N ALA A 68 9.58 13.51 2.99
CA ALA A 68 9.36 12.08 2.81
C ALA A 68 8.42 11.79 1.63
N HIS A 69 8.61 10.62 1.05
CA HIS A 69 7.89 10.15 -0.13
C HIS A 69 7.27 8.76 0.14
N GLY A 70 5.96 8.63 -0.11
CA GLY A 70 5.25 7.35 -0.23
C GLY A 70 5.26 6.89 -1.70
N THR A 71 5.41 5.59 -1.93
CA THR A 71 5.45 5.03 -3.28
C THR A 71 4.73 3.68 -3.37
N THR A 72 4.02 3.45 -4.46
CA THR A 72 3.38 2.16 -4.76
C THR A 72 4.22 1.29 -5.70
N GLN A 73 5.41 1.73 -6.10
CA GLN A 73 6.20 1.09 -7.15
C GLN A 73 6.60 -0.35 -6.84
N ALA A 74 7.10 -0.64 -5.63
CA ALA A 74 7.48 -2.00 -5.26
C ALA A 74 6.29 -2.96 -5.30
N THR A 75 5.13 -2.51 -4.82
CA THR A 75 3.89 -3.29 -4.86
C THR A 75 3.45 -3.55 -6.30
N ASN A 76 3.46 -2.51 -7.15
CA ASN A 76 3.07 -2.63 -8.55
C ASN A 76 4.04 -3.54 -9.32
N ALA A 77 5.35 -3.40 -9.11
CA ALA A 77 6.35 -4.26 -9.75
C ALA A 77 6.09 -5.75 -9.47
N LEU A 78 5.76 -6.11 -8.23
CA LEU A 78 5.40 -7.49 -7.88
C LEU A 78 4.08 -7.93 -8.52
N LEU A 79 3.04 -7.10 -8.48
CA LEU A 79 1.74 -7.44 -9.06
C LEU A 79 1.78 -7.58 -10.58
N GLU A 80 2.60 -6.80 -11.26
CA GLU A 80 2.78 -6.82 -12.70
C GLU A 80 3.80 -7.87 -13.16
N GLY A 81 4.61 -8.39 -12.24
CA GLY A 81 5.72 -9.28 -12.53
C GLY A 81 6.92 -8.56 -13.19
N ASP A 82 7.00 -7.23 -13.03
CA ASP A 82 8.11 -6.39 -13.50
C ASP A 82 9.26 -6.41 -12.47
N VAL A 83 9.87 -7.57 -12.32
CA VAL A 83 10.92 -7.87 -11.35
C VAL A 83 12.07 -8.62 -12.01
N ALA A 84 13.27 -8.47 -11.46
CA ALA A 84 14.47 -9.14 -11.96
C ALA A 84 14.47 -10.64 -11.64
N ASN A 85 15.05 -11.45 -12.53
CA ASN A 85 15.33 -12.87 -12.30
C ASN A 85 16.44 -13.03 -11.25
N VAL A 86 16.25 -13.94 -10.30
CA VAL A 86 17.14 -14.08 -9.14
C VAL A 86 17.95 -15.37 -9.20
N GLY A 87 19.28 -15.24 -9.05
CA GLY A 87 20.19 -16.36 -8.83
C GLY A 87 20.45 -16.59 -7.35
N ILE A 88 20.15 -17.77 -6.85
CA ILE A 88 20.33 -18.11 -5.44
C ILE A 88 21.61 -18.95 -5.30
N ILE A 89 22.55 -18.46 -4.49
CA ILE A 89 23.73 -19.20 -4.06
C ILE A 89 23.45 -19.67 -2.63
N GLY A 90 22.96 -20.92 -2.52
CA GLY A 90 22.71 -21.58 -1.25
C GLY A 90 24.01 -22.10 -0.63
N MET A 91 24.15 -22.04 0.70
CA MET A 91 25.32 -22.53 1.41
C MET A 91 24.93 -23.30 2.66
N GLY A 92 25.73 -24.30 3.00
CA GLY A 92 25.55 -25.13 4.19
C GLY A 92 26.55 -26.27 4.20
N THR A 93 26.82 -26.89 5.34
CA THR A 93 27.80 -27.95 5.48
C THR A 93 27.37 -29.06 6.42
N GLY A 94 28.07 -30.18 6.42
CA GLY A 94 27.84 -31.28 7.34
C GLY A 94 26.51 -31.99 7.14
N MET A 95 25.90 -32.44 8.24
CA MET A 95 24.62 -33.18 8.22
C MET A 95 23.46 -32.32 7.72
N ASP A 96 23.51 -31.02 7.92
CA ASP A 96 22.46 -30.08 7.53
C ASP A 96 22.53 -29.65 6.06
N SER A 97 23.63 -29.98 5.36
CA SER A 97 23.89 -29.55 3.97
C SER A 97 22.74 -29.90 3.01
N ARG A 98 22.17 -31.10 3.12
CA ARG A 98 21.03 -31.52 2.27
C ARG A 98 19.77 -30.71 2.61
N GLY A 99 19.51 -30.45 3.88
CA GLY A 99 18.41 -29.59 4.34
C GLY A 99 18.58 -28.17 3.82
N ALA A 100 19.77 -27.60 4.01
CA ALA A 100 20.10 -26.25 3.55
C ALA A 100 19.94 -26.09 2.03
N ARG A 101 20.40 -27.07 1.24
CA ARG A 101 20.20 -27.08 -0.22
C ARG A 101 18.71 -27.05 -0.60
N ASN A 102 17.89 -27.81 0.09
CA ASN A 102 16.45 -27.86 -0.19
C ASN A 102 15.73 -26.56 0.27
N GLU A 103 16.14 -25.99 1.40
CA GLU A 103 15.51 -24.79 1.94
C GLU A 103 15.93 -23.52 1.19
N THR A 104 17.16 -23.46 0.67
CA THR A 104 17.62 -22.35 -0.18
C THR A 104 17.08 -22.42 -1.61
N ASN A 105 16.67 -23.60 -2.10
CA ASN A 105 15.99 -23.76 -3.39
C ASN A 105 14.49 -23.47 -3.21
N VAL A 106 14.11 -22.21 -3.29
CA VAL A 106 12.70 -21.79 -3.10
C VAL A 106 11.84 -21.97 -4.35
N GLY A 107 12.46 -22.22 -5.51
CA GLY A 107 11.77 -22.32 -6.81
C GLY A 107 11.20 -20.98 -7.29
N ASP A 108 10.50 -21.01 -8.41
CA ASP A 108 9.78 -19.85 -8.93
C ASP A 108 8.63 -19.47 -7.98
N ILE A 109 8.43 -18.18 -7.78
CA ILE A 109 7.39 -17.64 -6.90
C ILE A 109 6.29 -17.01 -7.76
N GLU A 110 5.08 -17.51 -7.70
CA GLU A 110 3.93 -16.87 -8.34
C GLU A 110 3.55 -15.62 -7.53
N LEU A 111 3.73 -14.45 -8.11
CA LEU A 111 3.46 -13.14 -7.47
C LEU A 111 2.01 -12.72 -7.60
N ALA A 112 1.43 -12.99 -8.76
CA ALA A 112 0.04 -12.77 -9.11
C ALA A 112 -0.36 -13.81 -10.18
N PRO A 113 -1.65 -14.02 -10.47
CA PRO A 113 -2.09 -15.04 -11.42
C PRO A 113 -1.33 -14.96 -12.76
N GLY A 114 -0.55 -15.99 -13.05
CA GLY A 114 0.29 -16.09 -14.26
C GLY A 114 1.53 -15.20 -14.29
N LYS A 115 1.89 -14.54 -13.20
CA LYS A 115 3.09 -13.70 -13.06
C LYS A 115 4.06 -14.34 -12.09
N PHE A 116 5.27 -14.66 -12.57
CA PHE A 116 6.25 -15.42 -11.80
C PHE A 116 7.54 -14.64 -11.62
N LEU A 117 8.04 -14.59 -10.42
CA LEU A 117 9.43 -14.28 -10.11
C LEU A 117 10.26 -15.54 -10.40
N LYS A 118 11.11 -15.45 -11.42
CA LYS A 118 11.94 -16.57 -11.85
C LYS A 118 13.19 -16.69 -11.00
N THR A 119 13.55 -17.94 -10.65
CA THR A 119 14.74 -18.22 -9.86
C THR A 119 15.61 -19.27 -10.51
N SER A 120 16.91 -19.16 -10.32
CA SER A 120 17.91 -20.23 -10.53
C SER A 120 18.63 -20.49 -9.22
N HIS A 121 19.14 -21.70 -9.02
CA HIS A 121 19.73 -22.08 -7.74
C HIS A 121 20.98 -22.92 -7.95
N THR A 122 22.05 -22.55 -7.26
CA THR A 122 23.26 -23.37 -7.08
C THR A 122 23.60 -23.49 -5.59
N PHE A 123 24.54 -24.37 -5.25
CA PHE A 123 24.85 -24.64 -3.86
C PHE A 123 26.34 -24.91 -3.64
N ILE A 124 26.95 -24.21 -2.69
CA ILE A 124 28.35 -24.36 -2.26
C ILE A 124 28.38 -24.99 -0.85
N ASP A 125 29.28 -25.95 -0.62
CA ASP A 125 29.59 -26.38 0.76
C ASP A 125 30.28 -25.22 1.51
N SER A 126 29.75 -24.83 2.67
CA SER A 126 30.24 -23.68 3.45
C SER A 126 31.75 -23.74 3.76
N LYS A 127 32.32 -24.97 3.87
CA LYS A 127 33.76 -25.16 4.09
C LYS A 127 34.60 -24.93 2.83
N SER A 128 33.97 -24.90 1.67
CA SER A 128 34.61 -24.74 0.37
C SER A 128 34.41 -23.36 -0.24
N VAL A 129 33.84 -22.43 0.53
CA VAL A 129 33.60 -21.05 0.08
C VAL A 129 34.94 -20.32 -0.07
N ASN A 130 35.25 -19.96 -1.31
CA ASN A 130 36.40 -19.16 -1.71
C ASN A 130 36.09 -18.45 -3.03
N ASP A 131 36.94 -17.53 -3.46
CA ASP A 131 36.67 -16.68 -4.63
C ASP A 131 36.43 -17.50 -5.91
N SER A 132 37.12 -18.62 -6.09
CA SER A 132 36.93 -19.48 -7.27
C SER A 132 35.57 -20.19 -7.25
N THR A 133 35.15 -20.74 -6.10
CA THR A 133 33.85 -21.42 -5.97
C THR A 133 32.69 -20.42 -6.02
N ILE A 134 32.86 -19.22 -5.47
CA ILE A 134 31.90 -18.13 -5.59
C ILE A 134 31.77 -17.70 -7.05
N GLN A 135 32.89 -17.48 -7.77
CA GLN A 135 32.88 -17.10 -9.16
C GLN A 135 32.14 -18.12 -10.02
N ALA A 136 32.43 -19.40 -9.84
CA ALA A 136 31.78 -20.48 -10.58
C ALA A 136 30.26 -20.51 -10.31
N ALA A 137 29.85 -20.29 -9.06
CA ALA A 137 28.43 -20.23 -8.69
C ALA A 137 27.73 -19.01 -9.30
N ILE A 138 28.38 -17.84 -9.29
CA ILE A 138 27.86 -16.63 -9.95
C ILE A 138 27.67 -16.88 -11.46
N ASP A 139 28.67 -17.47 -12.11
CA ASP A 139 28.62 -17.75 -13.55
C ASP A 139 27.51 -18.76 -13.89
N GLU A 140 27.31 -19.77 -13.04
CA GLU A 140 26.25 -20.78 -13.21
C GLU A 140 24.86 -20.13 -13.16
N VAL A 141 24.54 -19.35 -12.11
CA VAL A 141 23.21 -18.74 -12.00
C VAL A 141 22.97 -17.67 -13.07
N ARG A 142 24.02 -16.96 -13.47
CA ARG A 142 23.95 -15.99 -14.59
C ARG A 142 23.72 -16.69 -15.93
N GLY A 143 24.39 -17.80 -16.16
CA GLY A 143 24.16 -18.64 -17.35
C GLY A 143 22.73 -19.15 -17.44
N ALA A 144 22.05 -19.28 -16.28
CA ALA A 144 20.63 -19.60 -16.17
C ALA A 144 19.68 -18.37 -16.26
N GLY A 145 20.21 -17.17 -16.51
CA GLY A 145 19.44 -15.95 -16.73
C GLY A 145 19.22 -15.06 -15.50
N ALA A 146 19.95 -15.28 -14.41
CA ALA A 146 19.86 -14.40 -13.24
C ALA A 146 20.44 -13.01 -13.51
N GLU A 147 19.70 -11.98 -13.10
CA GLU A 147 20.08 -10.57 -13.18
C GLU A 147 20.64 -10.06 -11.85
N VAL A 148 20.12 -10.60 -10.76
CA VAL A 148 20.51 -10.26 -9.38
C VAL A 148 20.82 -11.54 -8.59
N ILE A 149 21.56 -11.41 -7.49
CA ILE A 149 22.08 -12.55 -6.72
C ILE A 149 21.52 -12.50 -5.30
N VAL A 150 21.26 -13.67 -4.74
CA VAL A 150 20.99 -13.88 -3.30
C VAL A 150 22.02 -14.85 -2.75
N ALA A 151 22.72 -14.43 -1.70
CA ALA A 151 23.52 -15.31 -0.87
C ALA A 151 22.70 -15.77 0.32
N SER A 152 22.57 -17.09 0.53
CA SER A 152 21.78 -17.62 1.63
C SER A 152 22.43 -18.84 2.25
N GLU A 153 22.82 -18.73 3.52
CA GLU A 153 23.51 -19.79 4.25
C GLU A 153 22.71 -20.22 5.49
N ALA A 154 22.76 -21.53 5.78
CA ALA A 154 22.31 -22.02 7.07
C ALA A 154 23.15 -21.39 8.19
N TYR A 155 22.46 -20.86 9.21
CA TYR A 155 23.09 -20.21 10.37
C TYR A 155 23.86 -18.90 10.09
N SER A 156 23.67 -18.27 8.92
CA SER A 156 24.28 -16.96 8.62
C SER A 156 23.86 -15.84 9.57
N VAL A 157 22.80 -16.04 10.32
CA VAL A 157 22.36 -15.13 11.38
C VAL A 157 23.34 -15.09 12.57
N ASP A 158 24.11 -16.16 12.76
CA ASP A 158 25.16 -16.24 13.79
C ASP A 158 26.52 -15.83 13.23
N ASN A 159 26.83 -16.23 11.99
CA ASN A 159 28.06 -15.87 11.28
C ASN A 159 27.78 -15.63 9.79
N PRO A 160 27.68 -14.38 9.34
CA PRO A 160 27.37 -14.03 7.96
C PRO A 160 28.59 -14.01 7.02
N GLU A 161 29.76 -14.42 7.44
CA GLU A 161 31.04 -14.25 6.72
C GLU A 161 30.99 -14.77 5.27
N ASN A 162 30.42 -15.95 5.04
CA ASN A 162 30.31 -16.51 3.70
C ASN A 162 29.30 -15.73 2.82
N GLU A 163 28.17 -15.28 3.36
CA GLU A 163 27.22 -14.43 2.64
C GLU A 163 27.88 -13.10 2.26
N LEU A 164 28.61 -12.47 3.17
CA LEU A 164 29.33 -11.22 2.93
C LEU A 164 30.41 -11.39 1.84
N ARG A 165 31.13 -12.51 1.81
CA ARG A 165 32.10 -12.80 0.74
C ARG A 165 31.42 -12.95 -0.63
N VAL A 166 30.27 -13.60 -0.69
CA VAL A 166 29.49 -13.70 -1.94
C VAL A 166 29.01 -12.31 -2.39
N GLN A 167 28.53 -11.47 -1.45
CA GLN A 167 28.10 -10.11 -1.75
C GLN A 167 29.26 -9.27 -2.31
N GLU A 168 30.42 -9.26 -1.64
CA GLU A 168 31.60 -8.53 -2.07
C GLU A 168 32.06 -8.97 -3.48
N ASN A 169 32.09 -10.27 -3.75
CA ASN A 169 32.46 -10.78 -5.07
C ASN A 169 31.45 -10.38 -6.16
N ALA A 170 30.15 -10.37 -5.86
CA ALA A 170 29.12 -9.95 -6.79
C ALA A 170 29.19 -8.43 -7.06
N GLU A 171 29.33 -7.63 -6.01
CA GLU A 171 29.43 -6.17 -6.09
C GLU A 171 30.68 -5.71 -6.83
N ASN A 172 31.81 -6.35 -6.64
CA ASN A 172 33.06 -6.10 -7.40
C ASN A 172 32.90 -6.35 -8.90
N GLN A 173 31.90 -7.14 -9.30
CA GLN A 173 31.50 -7.35 -10.70
C GLN A 173 30.36 -6.45 -11.17
N GLY A 174 29.99 -5.44 -10.37
CA GLY A 174 28.88 -4.53 -10.67
C GLY A 174 27.50 -5.20 -10.60
N ARG A 175 27.35 -6.24 -9.77
CA ARG A 175 26.09 -6.98 -9.60
C ARG A 175 25.43 -6.66 -8.26
N TYR A 176 24.11 -6.58 -8.26
CA TYR A 176 23.35 -6.48 -7.03
C TYR A 176 23.29 -7.85 -6.35
N CYS A 177 23.55 -7.85 -5.06
CA CYS A 177 23.46 -9.04 -4.21
C CYS A 177 22.77 -8.72 -2.89
N THR A 178 21.91 -9.62 -2.43
CA THR A 178 21.27 -9.55 -1.10
C THR A 178 21.74 -10.72 -0.26
N GLY A 179 22.27 -10.46 0.93
CA GLY A 179 22.55 -11.49 1.94
C GLY A 179 21.29 -11.84 2.74
N GLY A 180 21.06 -13.12 2.98
CA GLY A 180 19.94 -13.57 3.81
C GLY A 180 19.95 -12.98 5.22
N HIS A 181 21.13 -12.85 5.83
CA HIS A 181 21.32 -12.26 7.15
C HIS A 181 20.93 -10.78 7.25
N GLU A 182 20.99 -10.02 6.13
CA GLU A 182 20.59 -8.60 6.09
C GLU A 182 19.07 -8.42 6.13
N ILE A 183 18.34 -9.44 5.64
CA ILE A 183 16.89 -9.40 5.53
C ILE A 183 16.22 -9.81 6.85
N SER A 184 16.78 -10.80 7.52
CA SER A 184 16.25 -11.28 8.81
C SER A 184 17.34 -11.99 9.64
N GLN A 185 17.30 -11.75 10.93
CA GLN A 185 18.15 -12.43 11.94
C GLN A 185 17.43 -13.66 12.56
N LEU A 186 16.43 -14.21 11.88
CA LEU A 186 15.69 -15.40 12.32
C LEU A 186 16.19 -16.66 11.61
N TYR A 187 16.18 -17.81 12.31
CA TYR A 187 16.76 -19.06 11.81
C TYR A 187 16.04 -19.71 10.63
N GLY A 188 14.75 -19.45 10.41
CA GLY A 188 13.96 -20.09 9.35
C GLY A 188 14.53 -19.86 7.96
N LEU A 189 15.48 -20.69 7.54
CA LEU A 189 16.27 -20.54 6.33
C LEU A 189 15.41 -20.36 5.07
N LYS A 190 14.41 -21.20 4.85
CA LYS A 190 13.56 -21.13 3.66
C LYS A 190 12.79 -19.80 3.59
N MET A 191 12.25 -19.34 4.71
CA MET A 191 11.50 -18.08 4.76
C MET A 191 12.42 -16.87 4.59
N ARG A 192 13.63 -16.91 5.20
CA ARG A 192 14.69 -15.90 5.02
C ARG A 192 15.16 -15.82 3.58
N THR A 193 15.48 -16.96 2.96
CA THR A 193 15.88 -17.04 1.53
C THR A 193 14.79 -16.45 0.63
N ARG A 194 13.52 -16.84 0.85
CA ARG A 194 12.41 -16.32 0.05
C ARG A 194 12.27 -14.81 0.19
N THR A 195 12.40 -14.28 1.41
CA THR A 195 12.33 -12.83 1.63
C THR A 195 13.48 -12.11 0.93
N ALA A 196 14.70 -12.68 0.98
CA ALA A 196 15.86 -12.15 0.27
C ALA A 196 15.67 -12.19 -1.26
N VAL A 197 15.07 -13.24 -1.79
CA VAL A 197 14.75 -13.37 -3.23
C VAL A 197 13.77 -12.29 -3.67
N VAL A 198 12.68 -12.05 -2.93
CA VAL A 198 11.74 -10.97 -3.23
C VAL A 198 12.43 -9.61 -3.14
N ASN A 199 13.26 -9.39 -2.11
CA ASN A 199 14.03 -8.15 -1.98
C ASN A 199 14.94 -7.92 -3.19
N ALA A 200 15.78 -8.90 -3.51
CA ALA A 200 16.74 -8.80 -4.60
C ALA A 200 16.07 -8.51 -5.94
N SER A 201 14.93 -9.14 -6.22
CA SER A 201 14.18 -8.95 -7.46
C SER A 201 13.69 -7.52 -7.69
N LEU A 202 13.49 -6.77 -6.61
CA LEU A 202 13.03 -5.39 -6.64
C LEU A 202 14.18 -4.37 -6.81
N ILE A 203 15.43 -4.75 -6.50
CA ILE A 203 16.56 -3.80 -6.43
C ILE A 203 16.74 -3.01 -7.73
N PRO A 204 16.83 -3.59 -8.94
CA PRO A 204 17.08 -2.82 -10.16
C PRO A 204 16.02 -1.75 -10.39
N LYS A 205 14.75 -2.11 -10.25
CA LYS A 205 13.62 -1.18 -10.44
C LYS A 205 13.61 -0.06 -9.41
N MET A 206 13.83 -0.40 -8.14
CA MET A 206 13.81 0.58 -7.06
C MET A 206 15.07 1.45 -7.03
N MET A 207 16.21 0.97 -7.53
CA MET A 207 17.42 1.79 -7.71
C MET A 207 17.19 2.92 -8.72
N GLU A 208 16.54 2.63 -9.84
CA GLU A 208 16.20 3.64 -10.84
C GLU A 208 15.33 4.74 -10.20
N THR A 209 14.24 4.34 -9.55
CA THR A 209 13.33 5.26 -8.87
C THR A 209 14.01 6.07 -7.77
N ALA A 210 14.79 5.39 -6.91
CA ALA A 210 15.51 6.05 -5.82
C ALA A 210 16.45 7.14 -6.36
N ASN A 211 17.21 6.84 -7.42
CA ASN A 211 18.13 7.80 -8.02
C ASN A 211 17.40 8.98 -8.67
N MET A 212 16.27 8.71 -9.34
CA MET A 212 15.46 9.78 -9.95
C MET A 212 14.85 10.69 -8.89
N THR A 213 14.26 10.13 -7.84
CA THR A 213 13.61 10.92 -6.78
C THR A 213 14.63 11.70 -5.94
N GLU A 214 15.78 11.10 -5.64
CA GLU A 214 16.86 11.80 -4.92
C GLU A 214 17.37 13.00 -5.71
N ARG A 215 17.64 12.85 -7.02
CA ARG A 215 18.03 13.98 -7.89
C ARG A 215 16.95 15.06 -7.91
N ALA A 216 15.70 14.65 -8.01
CA ALA A 216 14.56 15.56 -7.98
C ALA A 216 14.55 16.44 -6.72
N VAL A 217 14.81 15.87 -5.55
CA VAL A 217 14.89 16.64 -4.28
C VAL A 217 16.13 17.52 -4.24
N VAL A 218 17.28 17.05 -4.72
CA VAL A 218 18.51 17.87 -4.82
C VAL A 218 18.29 19.10 -5.69
N ASP A 219 17.57 18.98 -6.80
CA ASP A 219 17.27 20.10 -7.70
C ASP A 219 16.43 21.19 -7.04
N THR A 220 15.64 20.87 -6.01
CA THR A 220 14.90 21.87 -5.21
C THR A 220 15.78 22.61 -4.19
N LYS A 221 17.06 22.23 -4.03
CA LYS A 221 18.02 22.75 -3.04
C LYS A 221 17.64 22.49 -1.57
N ILE A 222 16.68 21.63 -1.33
CA ILE A 222 16.34 21.17 0.03
C ILE A 222 17.53 20.40 0.60
N GLN A 223 17.96 20.76 1.82
CA GLN A 223 19.12 20.16 2.46
C GLN A 223 18.77 18.92 3.32
N SER A 224 17.52 18.79 3.75
CA SER A 224 17.08 17.61 4.48
C SER A 224 17.09 16.40 3.54
N GLY A 225 17.71 15.29 3.99
CA GLY A 225 17.76 14.05 3.22
C GLY A 225 16.36 13.51 2.93
N LEU A 226 16.17 12.98 1.72
CA LEU A 226 14.91 12.34 1.34
C LEU A 226 14.70 11.05 2.14
N MET A 227 13.53 10.96 2.76
CA MET A 227 13.07 9.77 3.46
C MET A 227 12.00 9.06 2.63
N ILE A 228 11.94 7.75 2.74
CA ILE A 228 10.95 6.92 2.02
C ILE A 228 10.10 6.16 3.04
N MET A 229 8.79 6.14 2.80
CA MET A 229 7.82 5.46 3.64
C MET A 229 8.00 3.94 3.61
N ARG A 230 7.89 3.31 4.77
CA ARG A 230 8.00 1.86 4.97
C ARG A 230 6.62 1.22 5.16
N CYS A 231 6.57 -0.08 4.91
CA CYS A 231 5.37 -0.91 5.11
C CYS A 231 4.90 -1.04 6.58
N ASP A 232 5.71 -0.64 7.54
CA ASP A 232 5.41 -0.67 8.97
C ASP A 232 4.99 0.69 9.57
N GLY A 233 4.77 1.69 8.71
CA GLY A 233 4.37 3.03 9.13
C GLY A 233 5.51 3.98 9.50
N GLY A 234 6.78 3.53 9.45
CA GLY A 234 7.97 4.35 9.61
C GLY A 234 8.51 4.89 8.30
N VAL A 235 9.62 5.63 8.38
CA VAL A 235 10.41 6.05 7.22
C VAL A 235 11.86 5.57 7.35
N MET A 236 12.52 5.44 6.20
CA MET A 236 13.94 5.10 6.10
C MET A 236 14.64 6.00 5.08
N SER A 237 15.96 6.08 5.17
CA SER A 237 16.75 6.81 4.19
C SER A 237 16.69 6.17 2.80
N ILE A 238 16.94 6.96 1.77
CA ILE A 238 17.02 6.46 0.38
C ILE A 238 18.11 5.39 0.23
N ASN A 239 19.19 5.45 1.03
CA ASN A 239 20.25 4.45 1.00
C ASN A 239 19.77 3.08 1.52
N GLU A 240 18.88 3.07 2.51
CA GLU A 240 18.25 1.83 2.97
C GLU A 240 17.28 1.25 1.94
N VAL A 241 16.58 2.10 1.17
CA VAL A 241 15.73 1.64 0.05
C VAL A 241 16.57 0.89 -1.00
N ARG A 242 17.78 1.38 -1.29
CA ARG A 242 18.68 0.72 -2.25
C ARG A 242 19.08 -0.69 -1.83
N LYS A 243 19.17 -0.95 -0.52
CA LYS A 243 19.52 -2.26 0.04
C LYS A 243 18.29 -3.14 0.27
N ARG A 244 17.24 -2.54 0.83
CA ARG A 244 16.03 -3.26 1.27
C ARG A 244 14.75 -2.66 0.68
N PRO A 245 14.61 -2.65 -0.66
CA PRO A 245 13.43 -2.10 -1.32
C PRO A 245 12.11 -2.81 -0.93
N ILE A 246 12.17 -4.06 -0.51
CA ILE A 246 11.00 -4.81 -0.03
C ILE A 246 10.26 -4.07 1.11
N LEU A 247 10.96 -3.27 1.91
CA LEU A 247 10.37 -2.49 3.00
C LEU A 247 9.44 -1.36 2.52
N THR A 248 9.43 -1.03 1.22
CA THR A 248 8.52 -0.01 0.66
C THR A 248 7.20 -0.60 0.16
N MET A 249 7.04 -1.94 0.21
CA MET A 249 5.78 -2.59 -0.15
C MET A 249 4.64 -2.09 0.74
N LEU A 250 3.46 -1.85 0.14
CA LEU A 250 2.26 -1.40 0.86
C LEU A 250 2.48 -0.10 1.68
N SER A 251 3.49 0.71 1.34
CA SER A 251 3.82 1.92 2.10
C SER A 251 2.75 3.01 2.04
N GLY A 252 1.96 3.08 0.97
CA GLY A 252 0.81 4.00 0.88
C GLY A 252 -0.23 3.73 1.96
N LEU A 253 -0.59 2.46 2.15
CA LEU A 253 -1.53 2.02 3.20
C LEU A 253 -0.96 2.31 4.60
N ALA A 254 0.33 2.04 4.78
CA ALA A 254 1.04 2.32 6.02
C ALA A 254 1.01 3.82 6.38
N ALA A 255 1.10 4.67 5.37
CA ALA A 255 1.01 6.12 5.54
C ALA A 255 -0.39 6.55 6.02
N GLY A 256 -1.47 6.00 5.44
CA GLY A 256 -2.84 6.29 5.87
C GLY A 256 -3.06 5.98 7.35
N VAL A 257 -2.61 4.79 7.79
CA VAL A 257 -2.72 4.39 9.21
C VAL A 257 -1.84 5.26 10.12
N ALA A 258 -0.62 5.61 9.68
CA ALA A 258 0.24 6.54 10.41
C ALA A 258 -0.42 7.93 10.54
N GLY A 259 -1.10 8.41 9.50
CA GLY A 259 -1.90 9.63 9.54
C GLY A 259 -3.05 9.54 10.55
N ALA A 260 -3.80 8.44 10.55
CA ALA A 260 -4.86 8.22 11.53
C ALA A 260 -4.32 8.19 12.96
N LEU A 261 -3.21 7.49 13.19
CA LEU A 261 -2.59 7.40 14.50
C LEU A 261 -2.08 8.76 15.00
N MET A 262 -1.28 9.45 14.19
CA MET A 262 -0.51 10.62 14.62
C MET A 262 -1.30 11.92 14.49
N TYR A 263 -2.03 12.10 13.41
CA TYR A 263 -2.79 13.32 13.13
C TYR A 263 -4.16 13.32 13.83
N GLU A 264 -4.87 12.19 13.78
CA GLU A 264 -6.17 12.03 14.42
C GLU A 264 -6.08 11.56 15.88
N LYS A 265 -4.89 11.17 16.35
CA LYS A 265 -4.60 10.73 17.72
C LYS A 265 -5.49 9.58 18.18
N ILE A 266 -5.64 8.57 17.32
CA ILE A 266 -6.42 7.37 17.62
C ILE A 266 -5.58 6.43 18.48
N SER A 267 -6.13 6.02 19.62
CA SER A 267 -5.54 5.00 20.51
C SER A 267 -6.03 3.60 20.16
N ASP A 268 -7.35 3.46 20.01
CA ASP A 268 -7.99 2.18 19.71
C ASP A 268 -9.06 2.42 18.63
N GLY A 269 -8.90 1.78 17.49
CA GLY A 269 -9.80 2.00 16.38
C GLY A 269 -9.48 1.15 15.17
N ILE A 270 -10.37 1.23 14.19
CA ILE A 270 -10.23 0.62 12.89
C ILE A 270 -10.25 1.74 11.86
N PHE A 271 -9.18 1.82 11.10
CA PHE A 271 -8.99 2.82 10.05
C PHE A 271 -9.37 2.24 8.70
N PHE A 272 -10.15 3.01 7.94
CA PHE A 272 -10.61 2.70 6.60
C PHE A 272 -10.00 3.70 5.62
N GLU A 273 -9.11 3.27 4.75
CA GLU A 273 -8.68 4.07 3.62
C GLU A 273 -9.54 3.72 2.41
N ALA A 274 -10.60 4.50 2.21
CA ALA A 274 -11.59 4.24 1.17
C ALA A 274 -11.33 5.12 -0.06
N GLY A 275 -10.99 4.45 -1.17
CA GLY A 275 -10.87 5.07 -2.49
C GLY A 275 -12.13 4.89 -3.33
N GLY A 276 -11.96 4.92 -4.66
CA GLY A 276 -13.05 4.67 -5.60
C GLY A 276 -13.29 3.18 -5.88
N THR A 277 -12.28 2.33 -5.72
CA THR A 277 -12.32 0.92 -6.15
C THR A 277 -12.29 -0.06 -4.99
N SER A 278 -11.50 0.22 -3.97
CA SER A 278 -11.29 -0.64 -2.81
C SER A 278 -11.22 0.17 -1.53
N VAL A 279 -11.43 -0.50 -0.43
CA VAL A 279 -11.15 -0.01 0.91
C VAL A 279 -10.10 -0.90 1.56
N ASP A 280 -9.14 -0.26 2.21
CA ASP A 280 -8.12 -0.91 3.02
C ASP A 280 -8.45 -0.66 4.50
N ILE A 281 -8.48 -1.74 5.27
CA ILE A 281 -8.93 -1.76 6.65
C ILE A 281 -7.77 -2.18 7.54
N SER A 282 -7.43 -1.37 8.54
CA SER A 282 -6.31 -1.60 9.45
C SER A 282 -6.69 -1.32 10.90
N VAL A 283 -6.04 -2.02 11.82
CA VAL A 283 -6.28 -1.88 13.27
C VAL A 283 -5.20 -1.03 13.94
N ILE A 284 -5.64 -0.14 14.81
CA ILE A 284 -4.81 0.58 15.79
C ILE A 284 -5.27 0.11 17.18
N LYS A 285 -4.34 -0.40 17.98
CA LYS A 285 -4.58 -0.87 19.35
C LYS A 285 -3.53 -0.31 20.30
N ASN A 286 -3.95 0.28 21.41
CA ASN A 286 -3.04 0.88 22.40
C ASN A 286 -2.06 1.90 21.78
N GLY A 287 -2.52 2.72 20.85
CA GLY A 287 -1.70 3.72 20.17
C GLY A 287 -0.60 3.13 19.27
N LYS A 288 -0.76 1.89 18.80
CA LYS A 288 0.16 1.22 17.90
C LYS A 288 -0.57 0.63 16.72
N VAL A 289 0.05 0.70 15.56
CA VAL A 289 -0.41 -0.01 14.36
C VAL A 289 -0.16 -1.50 14.50
N MET A 290 -1.11 -2.33 14.06
CA MET A 290 -0.92 -3.78 14.09
C MET A 290 -0.12 -4.22 12.87
N ILE A 291 0.88 -5.07 13.12
CA ILE A 291 1.80 -5.58 12.10
C ILE A 291 1.80 -7.10 12.09
N LYS A 292 1.97 -7.66 10.89
CA LYS A 292 2.13 -9.10 10.64
C LYS A 292 3.24 -9.38 9.63
N TYR A 293 3.68 -10.62 9.57
CA TYR A 293 4.52 -11.07 8.47
C TYR A 293 3.71 -11.10 7.17
N ALA A 294 4.16 -10.30 6.20
CA ALA A 294 3.52 -10.22 4.90
C ALA A 294 3.64 -11.54 4.12
N GLN A 295 2.67 -11.76 3.24
CA GLN A 295 2.73 -12.84 2.25
C GLN A 295 2.94 -12.24 0.86
N VAL A 296 3.79 -12.91 0.08
CA VAL A 296 4.02 -12.59 -1.33
C VAL A 296 3.73 -13.85 -2.14
N GLY A 297 2.82 -13.77 -3.10
CA GLY A 297 2.37 -14.93 -3.86
C GLY A 297 1.82 -16.07 -2.98
N GLY A 298 1.11 -15.75 -1.90
CA GLY A 298 0.59 -16.73 -0.94
C GLY A 298 1.63 -17.36 -0.01
N HIS A 299 2.90 -16.95 -0.13
CA HIS A 299 3.98 -17.47 0.69
C HIS A 299 4.37 -16.50 1.81
N LYS A 300 4.51 -16.99 3.03
CA LYS A 300 5.02 -16.21 4.17
C LYS A 300 6.45 -15.73 3.94
N THR A 301 6.71 -14.50 4.35
CA THR A 301 8.02 -13.84 4.34
C THR A 301 8.37 -13.34 5.75
N TYR A 302 9.62 -12.92 5.98
CA TYR A 302 10.02 -12.20 7.19
C TYR A 302 9.83 -10.68 7.07
N LEU A 303 9.10 -10.22 6.04
CA LEU A 303 8.72 -8.83 5.95
C LEU A 303 7.60 -8.53 6.95
N GLN A 304 7.90 -7.72 7.95
CA GLN A 304 6.87 -7.18 8.83
C GLN A 304 6.22 -5.95 8.18
N SER A 305 4.95 -6.06 7.88
CA SER A 305 4.15 -4.97 7.33
C SER A 305 2.88 -4.75 8.16
N LEU A 306 2.19 -3.66 7.91
CA LEU A 306 0.86 -3.46 8.48
C LEU A 306 -0.03 -4.66 8.16
N ASP A 307 -0.86 -5.05 9.15
CA ASP A 307 -1.97 -5.95 8.89
C ASP A 307 -3.12 -5.16 8.26
N VAL A 308 -3.31 -5.42 6.97
CA VAL A 308 -4.32 -4.75 6.15
C VAL A 308 -5.26 -5.79 5.56
N ARG A 309 -6.56 -5.50 5.61
CA ARG A 309 -7.58 -6.24 4.87
C ARG A 309 -8.11 -5.35 3.76
N THR A 310 -8.01 -5.82 2.52
CA THR A 310 -8.50 -5.09 1.34
C THR A 310 -9.79 -5.71 0.83
N LEU A 311 -10.83 -4.90 0.69
CA LEU A 311 -12.09 -5.29 0.07
C LEU A 311 -12.33 -4.49 -1.21
N GLY A 312 -12.87 -5.16 -2.24
CA GLY A 312 -13.32 -4.53 -3.49
C GLY A 312 -14.69 -3.83 -3.33
N VAL A 313 -14.88 -3.11 -2.23
CA VAL A 313 -16.08 -2.32 -1.94
C VAL A 313 -15.63 -0.93 -1.47
N ALA A 314 -15.99 0.11 -2.23
CA ALA A 314 -15.63 1.50 -1.92
C ALA A 314 -16.60 2.45 -2.60
N GLY A 315 -16.34 3.76 -2.56
CA GLY A 315 -17.27 4.78 -3.06
C GLY A 315 -17.72 4.58 -4.49
N GLY A 316 -16.83 4.15 -5.39
CA GLY A 316 -17.15 3.93 -6.80
C GLY A 316 -17.65 2.52 -7.14
N SER A 317 -17.83 1.65 -6.15
CA SER A 317 -18.36 0.30 -6.41
C SER A 317 -19.70 0.34 -7.11
N MET A 318 -19.81 -0.44 -8.18
CA MET A 318 -20.99 -0.46 -9.04
C MET A 318 -22.06 -1.39 -8.46
N VAL A 319 -23.30 -0.94 -8.52
CA VAL A 319 -24.48 -1.74 -8.17
C VAL A 319 -24.63 -2.90 -9.16
N ARG A 320 -24.99 -4.08 -8.64
CA ARG A 320 -25.33 -5.25 -9.47
C ARG A 320 -26.78 -5.67 -9.26
N VAL A 321 -27.44 -5.96 -10.37
CA VAL A 321 -28.84 -6.41 -10.37
C VAL A 321 -28.94 -7.72 -11.12
N ASN A 322 -29.59 -8.71 -10.52
CA ASN A 322 -29.89 -9.99 -11.14
C ASN A 322 -31.32 -10.42 -10.78
N GLY A 323 -32.07 -10.91 -11.76
CA GLY A 323 -33.46 -11.38 -11.55
C GLY A 323 -34.40 -10.28 -11.01
N GLY A 324 -34.18 -9.02 -11.39
CA GLY A 324 -35.02 -7.89 -10.96
C GLY A 324 -34.81 -7.50 -9.48
N LYS A 325 -33.69 -7.87 -8.87
CA LYS A 325 -33.32 -7.51 -7.50
C LYS A 325 -31.87 -7.04 -7.44
N ILE A 326 -31.56 -6.16 -6.49
CA ILE A 326 -30.17 -5.85 -6.17
C ILE A 326 -29.52 -7.13 -5.64
N ALA A 327 -28.54 -7.63 -6.37
CA ALA A 327 -27.87 -8.90 -6.08
C ALA A 327 -26.58 -8.68 -5.31
N ASP A 328 -25.87 -7.59 -5.57
CA ASP A 328 -24.55 -7.34 -4.99
C ASP A 328 -24.08 -5.88 -5.24
N ILE A 329 -22.94 -5.54 -4.64
CA ILE A 329 -22.18 -4.29 -4.85
C ILE A 329 -20.70 -4.60 -5.06
N GLY A 330 -20.10 -4.03 -6.11
CA GLY A 330 -18.73 -4.35 -6.53
C GLY A 330 -18.61 -5.79 -7.11
N PRO A 331 -17.38 -6.36 -7.21
CA PRO A 331 -16.08 -5.72 -6.94
C PRO A 331 -15.62 -4.74 -8.05
N ARG A 332 -16.41 -4.57 -9.14
CA ARG A 332 -16.09 -3.58 -10.17
C ARG A 332 -16.54 -2.20 -9.72
N SER A 333 -15.73 -1.20 -10.09
CA SER A 333 -16.01 0.21 -9.84
C SER A 333 -16.27 0.96 -11.14
N ALA A 334 -16.91 2.12 -11.04
CA ALA A 334 -17.09 3.03 -12.14
C ALA A 334 -15.77 3.35 -12.86
N HIS A 335 -14.68 3.52 -12.11
CA HIS A 335 -13.34 3.75 -12.65
C HIS A 335 -12.87 2.58 -13.55
N ILE A 336 -13.00 1.33 -13.06
CA ILE A 336 -12.67 0.13 -13.86
C ILE A 336 -13.53 0.02 -15.13
N ALA A 337 -14.78 0.46 -15.05
CA ALA A 337 -15.71 0.49 -16.18
C ALA A 337 -15.47 1.68 -17.13
N GLY A 338 -14.58 2.62 -16.81
CA GLY A 338 -14.35 3.85 -17.56
C GLY A 338 -15.59 4.75 -17.59
N LYS A 339 -16.34 4.78 -16.48
CA LYS A 339 -17.58 5.56 -16.34
C LYS A 339 -17.47 6.58 -15.22
N GLU A 340 -18.15 7.69 -15.38
CA GLU A 340 -18.33 8.70 -14.33
C GLU A 340 -19.40 8.27 -13.33
N TYR A 341 -19.33 8.83 -12.12
CA TYR A 341 -20.32 8.60 -11.08
C TYR A 341 -21.54 9.46 -11.34
N GLU A 342 -22.71 8.91 -11.13
CA GLU A 342 -23.99 9.59 -11.27
C GLU A 342 -24.13 10.78 -10.31
N CYS A 343 -23.64 10.64 -9.08
CA CYS A 343 -23.82 11.64 -8.02
C CYS A 343 -22.99 12.92 -8.21
N PHE A 344 -21.96 12.90 -9.07
CA PHE A 344 -21.11 14.08 -9.29
C PHE A 344 -21.46 14.84 -10.57
N GLN A 345 -22.61 14.57 -11.18
CA GLN A 345 -23.05 15.26 -12.38
C GLN A 345 -23.77 16.57 -12.04
N ARG A 346 -23.97 17.42 -13.05
CA ARG A 346 -24.70 18.68 -12.89
C ARG A 346 -26.18 18.42 -12.70
N ASP A 347 -26.84 19.31 -11.95
CA ASP A 347 -28.28 19.25 -11.77
C ASP A 347 -29.01 19.21 -13.11
N GLY A 348 -30.02 18.33 -13.23
CA GLY A 348 -30.75 18.07 -14.45
C GLY A 348 -30.08 17.14 -15.46
N GLU A 349 -28.82 16.80 -15.33
CA GLU A 349 -28.08 15.95 -16.28
C GLU A 349 -28.68 14.54 -16.40
N LEU A 350 -29.26 14.03 -15.31
CA LEU A 350 -29.80 12.66 -15.26
C LEU A 350 -31.36 12.60 -15.27
N ASP A 351 -32.03 13.71 -15.49
CA ASP A 351 -33.49 13.71 -15.59
C ASP A 351 -33.94 12.88 -16.80
N GLY A 352 -34.89 11.96 -16.57
CA GLY A 352 -35.39 11.07 -17.60
C GLY A 352 -34.42 9.97 -18.05
N SER A 353 -33.42 9.65 -17.23
CA SER A 353 -32.48 8.56 -17.51
C SER A 353 -33.14 7.18 -17.49
N GLU A 354 -32.59 6.27 -18.28
CA GLU A 354 -32.98 4.86 -18.35
C GLU A 354 -31.89 3.96 -17.81
N VAL A 355 -32.28 2.84 -17.18
CA VAL A 355 -31.36 1.82 -16.66
C VAL A 355 -30.85 0.93 -17.79
N LEU A 356 -29.54 0.64 -17.79
CA LEU A 356 -28.94 -0.36 -18.65
C LEU A 356 -27.95 -1.22 -17.89
N PHE A 357 -27.66 -2.41 -18.44
CA PHE A 357 -26.75 -3.39 -17.81
C PHE A 357 -25.53 -3.62 -18.69
N VAL A 358 -24.37 -3.69 -18.06
CA VAL A 358 -23.09 -3.87 -18.74
C VAL A 358 -22.24 -4.95 -18.07
N SER A 359 -21.24 -5.43 -18.80
CA SER A 359 -20.12 -6.21 -18.30
C SER A 359 -18.88 -5.32 -18.31
N PRO A 360 -18.40 -4.80 -17.17
CA PRO A 360 -17.25 -3.89 -17.13
C PRO A 360 -15.96 -4.49 -17.72
N ARG A 361 -15.82 -5.81 -17.65
CA ARG A 361 -14.77 -6.58 -18.31
C ARG A 361 -15.37 -7.75 -19.09
N LYS A 362 -14.59 -8.31 -20.02
CA LYS A 362 -15.05 -9.35 -20.96
C LYS A 362 -15.70 -10.56 -20.28
N ASP A 363 -15.18 -10.95 -19.12
CA ASP A 363 -15.64 -12.14 -18.37
C ASP A 363 -16.61 -11.81 -17.22
N ASP A 364 -16.99 -10.54 -17.06
CA ASP A 364 -17.93 -10.14 -16.03
C ASP A 364 -19.38 -10.45 -16.46
N PRO A 365 -20.28 -10.77 -15.52
CA PRO A 365 -21.71 -10.92 -15.83
C PRO A 365 -22.31 -9.58 -16.25
N LYS A 366 -23.31 -9.61 -17.12
CA LYS A 366 -24.05 -8.43 -17.57
C LYS A 366 -25.10 -8.01 -16.52
N GLU A 367 -24.61 -7.65 -15.33
CA GLU A 367 -25.41 -7.31 -14.15
C GLU A 367 -25.13 -5.91 -13.58
N TYR A 368 -24.04 -5.27 -14.04
CA TYR A 368 -23.63 -3.97 -13.51
C TYR A 368 -24.47 -2.85 -14.07
N VAL A 369 -24.97 -2.00 -13.19
CA VAL A 369 -25.97 -0.98 -13.51
C VAL A 369 -25.32 0.33 -13.95
N LEU A 370 -25.75 0.81 -15.11
CA LEU A 370 -25.56 2.18 -15.54
C LEU A 370 -26.91 2.88 -15.70
N VAL A 371 -26.90 4.19 -15.67
CA VAL A 371 -28.00 5.03 -16.14
C VAL A 371 -27.56 5.79 -17.39
N LYS A 372 -28.43 5.82 -18.40
CA LYS A 372 -28.22 6.53 -19.65
C LYS A 372 -29.16 7.69 -19.73
N ASN A 373 -28.64 8.91 -19.87
CA ASN A 373 -29.44 10.10 -19.97
C ASN A 373 -30.04 10.26 -21.40
N PRO A 374 -31.01 11.15 -21.61
CA PRO A 374 -31.62 11.38 -22.92
C PRO A 374 -30.62 11.83 -24.00
N ALA A 375 -29.47 12.41 -23.62
CA ALA A 375 -28.39 12.78 -24.54
C ALA A 375 -27.49 11.59 -24.91
N GLY A 376 -27.76 10.39 -24.41
CA GLY A 376 -27.02 9.16 -24.72
C GLY A 376 -25.76 8.94 -23.89
N ARG A 377 -25.44 9.79 -22.92
CA ARG A 377 -24.31 9.60 -21.99
C ARG A 377 -24.65 8.60 -20.89
N GLU A 378 -23.66 7.82 -20.49
CA GLU A 378 -23.82 6.72 -19.54
C GLU A 378 -23.01 6.99 -18.26
N TYR A 379 -23.65 6.79 -17.12
CA TYR A 379 -23.10 7.02 -15.79
C TYR A 379 -23.31 5.79 -14.91
N SER A 380 -22.38 5.54 -14.01
CA SER A 380 -22.45 4.38 -13.12
C SER A 380 -23.25 4.70 -11.88
N LEU A 381 -24.19 3.84 -11.50
CA LEU A 381 -24.78 3.84 -10.16
C LEU A 381 -23.77 3.27 -9.17
N THR A 382 -23.47 4.04 -8.14
CA THR A 382 -22.34 3.79 -7.24
C THR A 382 -22.74 3.75 -5.75
N LEU A 383 -21.88 3.15 -4.92
CA LEU A 383 -22.08 3.19 -3.46
C LEU A 383 -22.06 4.64 -2.93
N ALA A 384 -21.24 5.52 -3.52
CA ALA A 384 -21.21 6.94 -3.16
C ALA A 384 -22.55 7.61 -3.45
N GLY A 385 -23.20 7.27 -4.56
CA GLY A 385 -24.54 7.76 -4.86
C GLY A 385 -25.59 7.27 -3.86
N ALA A 386 -25.57 5.99 -3.51
CA ALA A 386 -26.45 5.46 -2.47
C ALA A 386 -26.32 6.23 -1.16
N ALA A 387 -25.07 6.43 -0.69
CA ALA A 387 -24.79 7.17 0.53
C ALA A 387 -25.23 8.65 0.46
N ASN A 388 -25.07 9.29 -0.70
CA ASN A 388 -25.56 10.66 -0.94
C ASN A 388 -27.09 10.74 -0.89
N LEU A 389 -27.79 9.83 -1.54
CA LEU A 389 -29.25 9.79 -1.55
C LEU A 389 -29.82 9.60 -0.14
N LEU A 390 -29.18 8.76 0.67
CA LEU A 390 -29.61 8.47 2.03
C LEU A 390 -29.16 9.53 3.06
N GLY A 391 -28.44 10.56 2.62
CA GLY A 391 -28.01 11.66 3.49
C GLY A 391 -26.85 11.32 4.44
N TYR A 392 -26.10 10.26 4.15
CA TYR A 392 -24.96 9.83 5.01
C TYR A 392 -23.72 10.69 4.83
N ILE A 393 -23.59 11.42 3.72
CA ILE A 393 -22.42 12.24 3.42
C ILE A 393 -22.58 13.63 4.04
N PRO A 394 -21.68 14.05 4.96
CA PRO A 394 -21.72 15.37 5.56
C PRO A 394 -21.64 16.50 4.54
N GLU A 395 -22.19 17.66 4.90
CA GLU A 395 -22.05 18.86 4.10
C GLU A 395 -20.59 19.31 4.05
N GLY A 396 -20.09 19.63 2.84
CA GLY A 396 -18.70 20.02 2.62
C GLY A 396 -17.70 18.86 2.54
N ASP A 397 -18.15 17.62 2.66
CA ASP A 397 -17.28 16.45 2.45
C ASP A 397 -16.93 16.28 0.97
N TYR A 398 -15.74 15.72 0.71
CA TYR A 398 -15.23 15.47 -0.64
C TYR A 398 -16.14 14.54 -1.46
N ALA A 399 -16.80 13.58 -0.80
CA ALA A 399 -17.71 12.63 -1.44
C ALA A 399 -19.14 13.19 -1.62
N ARG A 400 -19.40 14.46 -1.25
CA ARG A 400 -20.72 15.08 -1.39
C ARG A 400 -21.05 15.33 -2.85
N GLY A 401 -22.11 14.71 -3.34
CA GLY A 401 -22.63 14.85 -4.71
C GLY A 401 -23.88 15.74 -4.77
N SER A 402 -24.40 15.92 -6.00
CA SER A 402 -25.67 16.60 -6.22
C SER A 402 -26.86 15.74 -5.76
N ALA A 403 -27.71 16.30 -4.91
CA ALA A 403 -28.92 15.62 -4.44
C ALA A 403 -29.92 15.37 -5.59
N GLN A 404 -30.02 16.28 -6.54
CA GLN A 404 -30.96 16.17 -7.68
C GLN A 404 -30.54 15.04 -8.63
N THR A 405 -29.28 15.03 -9.08
CA THR A 405 -28.80 14.01 -10.01
C THR A 405 -28.79 12.62 -9.37
N THR A 406 -28.38 12.53 -8.10
CA THR A 406 -28.42 11.29 -7.34
C THR A 406 -29.86 10.75 -7.28
N LYS A 407 -30.81 11.59 -6.91
CA LYS A 407 -32.22 11.19 -6.83
C LYS A 407 -32.76 10.73 -8.20
N ALA A 408 -32.50 11.46 -9.26
CA ALA A 408 -32.97 11.11 -10.59
C ALA A 408 -32.44 9.74 -11.07
N ALA A 409 -31.14 9.49 -10.85
CA ALA A 409 -30.50 8.23 -11.21
C ALA A 409 -31.06 7.03 -10.42
N TRP A 410 -31.23 7.19 -9.11
CA TRP A 410 -31.72 6.13 -8.25
C TRP A 410 -33.23 5.88 -8.40
N ASP A 411 -34.03 6.91 -8.71
CA ASP A 411 -35.45 6.75 -9.05
C ASP A 411 -35.62 5.94 -10.34
N ALA A 412 -34.72 6.11 -11.32
CA ALA A 412 -34.72 5.27 -12.53
C ALA A 412 -34.47 3.79 -12.18
N LEU A 413 -33.50 3.48 -11.29
CA LEU A 413 -33.29 2.13 -10.82
C LEU A 413 -34.49 1.61 -10.02
N GLY A 414 -35.01 2.40 -9.09
CA GLY A 414 -36.20 2.05 -8.29
C GLY A 414 -37.40 1.70 -9.18
N THR A 415 -37.66 2.50 -10.22
CA THR A 415 -38.71 2.23 -11.22
C THR A 415 -38.49 0.88 -11.90
N TYR A 416 -37.27 0.57 -12.33
CA TYR A 416 -36.93 -0.73 -12.91
C TYR A 416 -37.17 -1.90 -11.96
N LEU A 417 -36.86 -1.72 -10.67
CA LEU A 417 -36.99 -2.77 -9.63
C LEU A 417 -38.41 -2.86 -9.04
N GLY A 418 -39.30 -1.90 -9.34
CA GLY A 418 -40.62 -1.81 -8.74
C GLY A 418 -40.64 -1.33 -7.29
N CYS A 419 -39.66 -0.51 -6.92
CA CYS A 419 -39.52 0.10 -5.59
C CYS A 419 -39.15 1.59 -5.72
N THR A 420 -38.94 2.29 -4.60
CA THR A 420 -38.40 3.65 -4.62
C THR A 420 -36.89 3.67 -4.80
N GLY A 421 -36.32 4.78 -5.30
CA GLY A 421 -34.87 4.97 -5.39
C GLY A 421 -34.17 4.86 -4.02
N GLU A 422 -34.80 5.36 -2.96
CA GLU A 422 -34.29 5.26 -1.58
C GLU A 422 -34.25 3.81 -1.08
N GLU A 423 -35.27 3.00 -1.39
CA GLU A 423 -35.26 1.57 -1.04
C GLU A 423 -34.15 0.82 -1.76
N ALA A 424 -33.96 1.11 -3.05
CA ALA A 424 -32.84 0.54 -3.82
C ALA A 424 -31.48 0.96 -3.26
N ALA A 425 -31.31 2.24 -2.91
CA ALA A 425 -30.08 2.73 -2.27
C ALA A 425 -29.83 2.08 -0.91
N ARG A 426 -30.85 1.91 -0.09
CA ARG A 426 -30.77 1.24 1.22
C ARG A 426 -30.33 -0.21 1.08
N GLN A 427 -30.95 -0.98 0.20
CA GLN A 427 -30.56 -2.36 -0.07
C GLN A 427 -29.09 -2.46 -0.53
N THR A 428 -28.64 -1.52 -1.36
CA THR A 428 -27.25 -1.46 -1.81
C THR A 428 -26.29 -1.19 -0.66
N MET A 429 -26.63 -0.22 0.21
CA MET A 429 -25.83 0.07 1.41
C MET A 429 -25.79 -1.12 2.38
N ASP A 430 -26.91 -1.78 2.61
CA ASP A 430 -26.98 -2.94 3.51
C ASP A 430 -26.04 -4.06 3.03
N LEU A 431 -26.04 -4.39 1.74
CA LEU A 431 -25.12 -5.38 1.16
C LEU A 431 -23.65 -4.98 1.31
N ALA A 432 -23.33 -3.70 1.12
CA ALA A 432 -21.97 -3.21 1.32
C ALA A 432 -21.56 -3.31 2.79
N MET A 433 -22.43 -2.90 3.70
CA MET A 433 -22.15 -2.93 5.13
C MET A 433 -22.08 -4.35 5.67
N ASP A 434 -22.83 -5.31 5.15
CA ASP A 434 -22.69 -6.73 5.51
C ASP A 434 -21.28 -7.26 5.21
N LYS A 435 -20.75 -6.95 4.03
CA LYS A 435 -19.39 -7.35 3.65
C LYS A 435 -18.33 -6.73 4.54
N LEU A 436 -18.48 -5.45 4.86
CA LEU A 436 -17.51 -4.70 5.67
C LEU A 436 -17.58 -5.11 7.13
N ALA A 437 -18.78 -5.28 7.68
CA ALA A 437 -18.99 -5.71 9.06
C ALA A 437 -18.33 -7.06 9.35
N ALA A 438 -18.45 -8.02 8.45
CA ALA A 438 -17.81 -9.33 8.60
C ALA A 438 -16.29 -9.22 8.78
N VAL A 439 -15.62 -8.34 8.01
CA VAL A 439 -14.17 -8.13 8.16
C VAL A 439 -13.83 -7.38 9.45
N VAL A 440 -14.66 -6.42 9.84
CA VAL A 440 -14.45 -5.66 11.08
C VAL A 440 -14.65 -6.57 12.30
N GLU A 441 -15.65 -7.44 12.29
CA GLU A 441 -15.89 -8.44 13.35
C GLU A 441 -14.71 -9.39 13.48
N GLU A 442 -14.19 -9.91 12.35
CA GLU A 442 -12.96 -10.74 12.34
C GLU A 442 -11.78 -10.00 12.99
N LEU A 443 -11.57 -8.72 12.67
CA LEU A 443 -10.48 -7.92 13.23
C LEU A 443 -10.69 -7.60 14.71
N ILE A 444 -11.93 -7.34 15.14
CA ILE A 444 -12.27 -7.14 16.55
C ILE A 444 -11.93 -8.40 17.36
N ASP A 445 -12.32 -9.56 16.87
CA ASP A 445 -12.06 -10.84 17.53
C ASP A 445 -10.57 -11.19 17.53
N GLU A 446 -9.91 -11.05 16.38
CA GLU A 446 -8.48 -11.38 16.22
C GLU A 446 -7.59 -10.53 17.13
N TYR A 447 -7.90 -9.24 17.25
CA TYR A 447 -7.13 -8.30 18.07
C TYR A 447 -7.74 -8.07 19.45
N GLU A 448 -8.78 -8.79 19.83
CA GLU A 448 -9.46 -8.66 21.13
C GLU A 448 -9.75 -7.18 21.45
N LEU A 449 -10.41 -6.48 20.52
CA LEU A 449 -10.74 -5.07 20.68
C LEU A 449 -12.00 -4.92 21.55
N ASP A 450 -11.97 -3.97 22.48
CA ASP A 450 -13.16 -3.64 23.27
C ASP A 450 -14.06 -2.67 22.48
N THR A 451 -15.18 -3.16 21.98
CA THR A 451 -16.13 -2.40 21.14
C THR A 451 -16.64 -1.12 21.79
N ARG A 452 -16.59 -1.01 23.12
CA ARG A 452 -16.98 0.22 23.86
C ARG A 452 -16.03 1.39 23.59
N PHE A 453 -14.77 1.10 23.21
CA PHE A 453 -13.71 2.09 23.00
C PHE A 453 -13.30 2.21 21.54
N VAL A 454 -13.62 1.22 20.70
CA VAL A 454 -13.29 1.24 19.26
C VAL A 454 -13.98 2.41 18.57
N THR A 455 -13.19 3.10 17.75
CA THR A 455 -13.69 4.15 16.85
C THR A 455 -13.38 3.75 15.40
N LEU A 456 -14.39 3.75 14.53
CA LEU A 456 -14.19 3.62 13.10
C LEU A 456 -13.75 4.97 12.53
N VAL A 457 -12.64 4.99 11.78
CA VAL A 457 -12.06 6.23 11.25
C VAL A 457 -11.99 6.14 9.74
N GLY A 458 -12.72 7.01 9.06
CA GLY A 458 -12.73 7.10 7.59
C GLY A 458 -11.67 8.05 7.08
N GLY A 459 -10.81 7.54 6.20
CA GLY A 459 -9.84 8.28 5.40
C GLY A 459 -10.05 8.02 3.92
N GLY A 460 -9.26 8.68 3.09
CA GLY A 460 -9.40 8.64 1.64
C GLY A 460 -10.59 9.45 1.12
N GLY A 461 -10.79 9.46 -0.18
CA GLY A 461 -11.84 10.27 -0.82
C GLY A 461 -13.26 9.78 -0.57
N SER A 462 -13.43 8.53 -0.08
CA SER A 462 -14.75 7.91 0.14
C SER A 462 -14.94 7.41 1.58
N GLY A 463 -14.15 7.87 2.54
CA GLY A 463 -14.27 7.47 3.94
C GLY A 463 -15.67 7.72 4.51
N ALA A 464 -16.28 8.86 4.16
CA ALA A 464 -17.64 9.24 4.58
C ALA A 464 -18.73 8.30 4.02
N VAL A 465 -18.49 7.68 2.87
CA VAL A 465 -19.45 6.75 2.24
C VAL A 465 -19.65 5.49 3.11
N ILE A 466 -18.62 5.10 3.85
CA ILE A 466 -18.55 3.81 4.55
C ILE A 466 -18.80 3.94 6.03
N VAL A 467 -18.01 4.78 6.72
CA VAL A 467 -17.88 4.63 8.19
C VAL A 467 -19.12 5.00 8.97
N HIS A 468 -19.95 5.94 8.50
CA HIS A 468 -21.18 6.33 9.17
C HIS A 468 -22.16 5.14 9.26
N SER A 469 -22.57 4.61 8.12
CA SER A 469 -23.53 3.51 8.04
C SER A 469 -23.01 2.23 8.70
N LEU A 470 -21.72 1.94 8.56
CA LEU A 470 -21.09 0.78 9.20
C LEU A 470 -21.09 0.91 10.72
N ALA A 471 -20.78 2.09 11.24
CA ALA A 471 -20.75 2.35 12.68
C ALA A 471 -22.15 2.28 13.32
N GLU A 472 -23.18 2.80 12.65
CA GLU A 472 -24.56 2.64 13.08
C GLU A 472 -24.96 1.16 13.17
N ARG A 473 -24.63 0.36 12.13
CA ARG A 473 -24.92 -1.08 12.09
C ARG A 473 -24.23 -1.84 13.22
N MET A 474 -22.97 -1.50 13.53
CA MET A 474 -22.15 -2.16 14.54
C MET A 474 -22.32 -1.55 15.95
N ASN A 475 -23.06 -0.46 16.09
CA ASN A 475 -23.23 0.29 17.34
C ASN A 475 -21.89 0.70 17.98
N VAL A 476 -20.98 1.26 17.16
CA VAL A 476 -19.67 1.77 17.61
C VAL A 476 -19.50 3.25 17.24
N LYS A 477 -18.49 3.90 17.81
CA LYS A 477 -18.17 5.30 17.49
C LYS A 477 -17.53 5.41 16.11
N TRP A 478 -17.69 6.57 15.49
CA TRP A 478 -17.05 6.86 14.21
C TRP A 478 -16.63 8.32 14.08
N LYS A 479 -15.69 8.56 13.15
CA LYS A 479 -15.34 9.90 12.67
C LYS A 479 -14.74 9.83 11.27
N ILE A 480 -14.80 10.95 10.55
CA ILE A 480 -14.04 11.18 9.33
C ILE A 480 -12.75 11.89 9.70
N ALA A 481 -11.63 11.43 9.19
CA ALA A 481 -10.34 12.07 9.41
C ALA A 481 -10.33 13.50 8.84
N LYS A 482 -9.73 14.43 9.55
CA LYS A 482 -9.51 15.78 9.00
C LYS A 482 -8.62 15.67 7.77
N ASN A 483 -8.98 16.39 6.71
CA ASN A 483 -8.30 16.26 5.41
C ASN A 483 -8.27 14.82 4.90
N ALA A 484 -9.33 14.04 5.09
CA ALA A 484 -9.42 12.61 4.75
C ALA A 484 -8.83 12.25 3.37
N PRO A 485 -9.05 13.01 2.27
CA PRO A 485 -8.45 12.71 0.98
C PRO A 485 -6.90 12.81 0.93
N TYR A 486 -6.28 13.39 1.94
CA TYR A 486 -4.83 13.60 2.05
C TYR A 486 -4.22 12.89 3.26
N ILE A 487 -4.97 12.02 3.94
CA ILE A 487 -4.52 11.43 5.21
C ILE A 487 -3.25 10.59 5.06
N SER A 488 -3.09 9.87 3.96
CA SER A 488 -1.86 9.13 3.64
C SER A 488 -0.68 10.09 3.46
N THR A 489 -0.85 11.16 2.69
CA THR A 489 0.19 12.16 2.48
C THR A 489 0.57 12.90 3.78
N ILE A 490 -0.42 13.15 4.65
CA ILE A 490 -0.19 13.69 6.00
C ILE A 490 0.60 12.68 6.84
N GLY A 491 0.25 11.40 6.77
CA GLY A 491 0.98 10.34 7.44
C GLY A 491 2.44 10.25 6.99
N VAL A 492 2.71 10.40 5.69
CA VAL A 492 4.08 10.50 5.15
C VAL A 492 4.84 11.68 5.78
N ALA A 493 4.21 12.87 5.83
CA ALA A 493 4.84 14.06 6.40
C ALA A 493 5.12 13.96 7.91
N LEU A 494 4.28 13.23 8.65
CA LEU A 494 4.39 13.04 10.09
C LEU A 494 5.21 11.82 10.49
N ALA A 495 5.47 10.90 9.57
CA ALA A 495 6.19 9.65 9.85
C ALA A 495 7.55 9.89 10.50
N MET A 496 7.95 8.95 11.33
CA MET A 496 9.22 8.98 12.06
C MET A 496 10.15 7.88 11.54
N VAL A 497 11.44 8.09 11.69
CA VAL A 497 12.42 7.03 11.43
C VAL A 497 12.11 5.88 12.38
N ARG A 498 11.94 4.70 11.81
CA ARG A 498 11.71 3.47 12.56
C ARG A 498 12.78 2.47 12.22
N GLU A 499 13.42 1.95 13.24
CA GLU A 499 14.30 0.80 13.14
C GLU A 499 13.74 -0.32 14.02
N GLN A 500 13.72 -1.53 13.48
CA GLN A 500 13.28 -2.71 14.18
C GLN A 500 14.32 -3.80 14.02
N MET A 501 14.73 -4.38 15.14
CA MET A 501 15.63 -5.51 15.17
C MET A 501 14.89 -6.70 15.80
N GLU A 502 14.90 -7.82 15.10
CA GLU A 502 14.39 -9.09 15.58
C GLU A 502 15.48 -10.15 15.41
N ARG A 503 15.87 -10.80 16.48
CA ARG A 503 16.95 -11.78 16.47
C ARG A 503 16.60 -12.99 17.32
N THR A 504 16.89 -14.17 16.82
CA THR A 504 16.86 -15.39 17.62
C THR A 504 18.25 -15.64 18.21
N ILE A 505 18.33 -15.79 19.52
CA ILE A 505 19.56 -16.15 20.22
C ILE A 505 19.30 -17.43 21.00
N ALA A 506 20.07 -18.48 20.70
CA ALA A 506 20.02 -19.72 21.45
C ALA A 506 20.71 -19.52 22.81
N ASN A 507 19.99 -19.81 23.90
CA ASN A 507 20.47 -19.66 25.28
C ASN A 507 21.04 -18.25 25.58
N PRO A 508 20.21 -17.19 25.53
CA PRO A 508 20.66 -15.81 25.66
C PRO A 508 21.28 -15.55 27.04
N THR A 509 22.37 -14.79 27.05
CA THR A 509 22.97 -14.25 28.28
C THR A 509 22.39 -12.85 28.57
N ASP A 510 22.60 -12.36 29.81
CA ASP A 510 22.22 -10.99 30.20
C ASP A 510 22.88 -9.92 29.29
N ASP A 511 24.10 -10.20 28.80
CA ASP A 511 24.81 -9.31 27.89
C ASP A 511 24.18 -9.30 26.47
N ASP A 512 23.67 -10.42 26.03
CA ASP A 512 22.94 -10.48 24.74
C ASP A 512 21.65 -9.68 24.83
N ILE A 513 20.90 -9.80 25.93
CA ILE A 513 19.70 -9.02 26.21
C ILE A 513 20.01 -7.52 26.23
N LYS A 514 21.07 -7.11 26.96
CA LYS A 514 21.49 -5.70 27.04
C LYS A 514 21.87 -5.10 25.68
N LYS A 515 22.50 -5.89 24.78
CA LYS A 515 22.86 -5.43 23.42
C LYS A 515 21.65 -5.19 22.53
N MET A 516 20.51 -5.82 22.83
CA MET A 516 19.25 -5.66 22.07
C MET A 516 18.41 -4.48 22.57
N LEU A 517 18.70 -3.95 23.76
CA LEU A 517 17.98 -2.78 24.26
C LEU A 517 18.47 -1.50 23.55
N PRO A 518 17.58 -0.61 23.12
CA PRO A 518 17.99 0.66 22.53
C PRO A 518 18.84 1.45 23.52
N ARG A 519 19.94 2.01 23.04
CA ARG A 519 20.83 2.89 23.80
C ARG A 519 20.28 4.30 23.88
#